data_89d544a98ec098a1bedff9e213268a43
#
_entry.id   89d544a98ec098a1bedff9e213268a43
#
_cell.length_a   1.000
_cell.length_b   1.000
_cell.length_c   1.000
_cell.angle_alpha   90.00
_cell.angle_beta   90.00
_cell.angle_gamma   90.00
#
_symmetry.space_group_name_H-M   'P 1'
#
loop_
_entity.id
_entity.type
_entity.pdbx_description
1 polymer ?
#
loop_
_entity_poly.entity_id
_entity_poly.type
_entity_poly.pdbx_seq_one_letter_code
_entity_poly.pdbx_strand_id
1 'polypeptide(L)'
;MNQRSRLSTAQFAWLGLAVAVTVWVVVVTRLVVHRHDMFATFDFDLGIHDQSLWLLSTGQWFNTVCGLPVFGHHAMFMYYLLVPFVWLGGGPNLWNTFQVLALGLAAIPVFLVARRATKSHVMALGFAVAWLLLPTVTYLAWETFHPETMAIPFLLMGYHYATTRPDGIGRHVTRHNLITVAWFVAAMLWKEDISLAVMGIAILLVLRKRLRFGLALLGGAALYFLVFAVWMVPTLAGETSAYGMLYGDLGKTPFEVARTSLTEPSLFFRRLSDNNALGYVGQLAAPLGFLPLAAPAVILMGVPQFFINILTTADFTWAMMYHYQAVPIVAMILGAIETTGWITRKKQVLGTVAVTLALVSSLIAANAWGILPGGNKYNAGYWPHGDRSTAGWEAALERIGPDDAVSAHYSFVPHASQRKLIYTFPNPWIRTNFLGDPSLLESPSKITWLVIPDNTLGEQAADLLESLVATGEYGDAQTVEGITTYRRLKP
;
A
#
# COMPACT_ATOMS: atom_id res chain seq x y z
N MET A 1 35.37 22.53 -36.01
CA MET A 1 33.99 22.92 -35.70
C MET A 1 33.31 21.73 -35.00
N ASN A 2 33.14 21.81 -33.67
CA ASN A 2 32.48 20.78 -32.88
C ASN A 2 30.97 20.81 -33.15
N GLN A 3 30.46 19.86 -33.93
CA GLN A 3 29.01 19.55 -33.91
C GLN A 3 28.67 19.00 -32.53
N ARG A 4 28.26 19.84 -31.60
CA ARG A 4 27.58 19.42 -30.40
C ARG A 4 26.31 18.69 -30.86
N SER A 5 26.30 17.35 -30.77
CA SER A 5 25.12 16.53 -31.07
C SER A 5 24.00 16.96 -30.15
N ARG A 6 23.00 17.66 -30.69
CA ARG A 6 21.78 17.98 -29.91
C ARG A 6 21.06 16.67 -29.59
N LEU A 7 20.73 16.47 -28.32
CA LEU A 7 19.91 15.31 -27.89
C LEU A 7 18.62 15.25 -28.71
N SER A 8 18.26 14.07 -29.19
CA SER A 8 16.93 13.85 -29.77
C SER A 8 15.83 14.03 -28.72
N THR A 9 14.62 14.38 -29.16
CA THR A 9 13.45 14.51 -28.25
C THR A 9 13.23 13.25 -27.41
N ALA A 10 13.50 12.06 -27.96
CA ALA A 10 13.42 10.81 -27.24
C ALA A 10 14.49 10.71 -26.14
N GLN A 11 15.75 11.01 -26.45
CA GLN A 11 16.83 10.99 -25.47
C GLN A 11 16.60 12.01 -24.34
N PHE A 12 16.13 13.22 -24.69
CA PHE A 12 15.78 14.25 -23.72
C PHE A 12 14.68 13.72 -22.76
N ALA A 13 13.61 13.11 -23.29
CA ALA A 13 12.50 12.61 -22.47
C ALA A 13 12.92 11.46 -21.55
N TRP A 14 13.76 10.53 -22.03
CA TRP A 14 14.29 9.45 -21.21
C TRP A 14 15.25 9.95 -20.12
N LEU A 15 16.10 10.91 -20.45
CA LEU A 15 16.98 11.55 -19.47
C LEU A 15 16.15 12.29 -18.40
N GLY A 16 15.14 13.06 -18.84
CA GLY A 16 14.23 13.76 -17.94
C GLY A 16 13.48 12.80 -17.00
N LEU A 17 13.00 11.65 -17.52
CA LEU A 17 12.39 10.61 -16.73
C LEU A 17 13.37 10.04 -15.68
N ALA A 18 14.60 9.69 -16.12
CA ALA A 18 15.61 9.15 -15.22
C ALA A 18 15.95 10.13 -14.09
N VAL A 19 16.14 11.42 -14.42
CA VAL A 19 16.40 12.47 -13.42
C VAL A 19 15.21 12.62 -12.47
N ALA A 20 13.99 12.73 -12.99
CA ALA A 20 12.79 12.90 -12.16
C ALA A 20 12.59 11.72 -11.18
N VAL A 21 12.73 10.48 -11.65
CA VAL A 21 12.63 9.26 -10.82
C VAL A 21 13.73 9.25 -9.77
N THR A 22 15.00 9.51 -10.17
CA THR A 22 16.13 9.49 -9.22
C THR A 22 15.97 10.53 -8.12
N VAL A 23 15.61 11.77 -8.48
CA VAL A 23 15.41 12.85 -7.50
C VAL A 23 14.27 12.48 -6.55
N TRP A 24 13.14 12.04 -7.08
CA TRP A 24 11.99 11.65 -6.27
C TRP A 24 12.32 10.49 -5.31
N VAL A 25 12.93 9.42 -5.82
CA VAL A 25 13.35 8.26 -5.02
C VAL A 25 14.32 8.67 -3.92
N VAL A 26 15.36 9.45 -4.24
CA VAL A 26 16.34 9.89 -3.23
C VAL A 26 15.69 10.75 -2.14
N VAL A 27 14.86 11.73 -2.53
CA VAL A 27 14.19 12.61 -1.56
C VAL A 27 13.23 11.81 -0.67
N VAL A 28 12.36 10.99 -1.27
CA VAL A 28 11.34 10.25 -0.51
C VAL A 28 11.97 9.16 0.35
N THR A 29 12.99 8.45 -0.15
CA THR A 29 13.72 7.46 0.67
C THR A 29 14.33 8.10 1.91
N ARG A 30 14.97 9.26 1.77
CA ARG A 30 15.52 9.98 2.94
C ARG A 30 14.44 10.33 3.96
N LEU A 31 13.27 10.78 3.50
CA LEU A 31 12.16 11.14 4.38
C LEU A 31 11.58 9.92 5.10
N VAL A 32 11.34 8.80 4.42
CA VAL A 32 10.74 7.62 5.03
C VAL A 32 11.71 6.91 5.97
N VAL A 33 13.00 6.84 5.61
CA VAL A 33 14.06 6.29 6.49
C VAL A 33 14.19 7.17 7.73
N HIS A 34 14.32 8.48 7.57
CA HIS A 34 14.36 9.40 8.72
C HIS A 34 13.13 9.27 9.61
N ARG A 35 11.91 9.14 9.03
CA ARG A 35 10.70 8.93 9.81
C ARG A 35 10.76 7.66 10.65
N HIS A 36 11.26 6.57 10.08
CA HIS A 36 11.44 5.33 10.83
C HIS A 36 12.51 5.51 11.92
N ASP A 37 13.68 6.00 11.59
CA ASP A 37 14.77 6.20 12.55
C ASP A 37 14.36 7.09 13.73
N MET A 38 13.40 7.99 13.53
CA MET A 38 12.82 8.84 14.57
C MET A 38 11.65 8.18 15.34
N PHE A 39 11.45 6.86 15.23
CA PHE A 39 10.37 6.12 15.91
C PHE A 39 8.97 6.71 15.62
N ALA A 40 8.75 7.18 14.40
CA ALA A 40 7.48 7.78 13.95
C ALA A 40 6.71 6.88 12.96
N THR A 41 7.03 5.61 12.88
CA THR A 41 6.30 4.57 12.16
C THR A 41 5.45 3.74 13.13
N PHE A 42 4.50 2.96 12.59
CA PHE A 42 3.51 2.26 13.38
C PHE A 42 3.66 0.73 13.29
N ASP A 43 3.22 0.05 14.35
CA ASP A 43 3.22 -1.40 14.48
C ASP A 43 2.29 -2.08 13.47
N PHE A 44 1.07 -1.54 13.32
CA PHE A 44 -0.02 -2.24 12.67
C PHE A 44 0.22 -2.50 11.18
N ASP A 45 1.06 -1.77 10.52
CA ASP A 45 1.45 -2.05 9.13
C ASP A 45 2.90 -2.53 9.07
N LEU A 46 3.85 -1.65 9.36
CA LEU A 46 5.27 -1.95 9.20
C LEU A 46 5.75 -3.08 10.13
N GLY A 47 5.28 -3.09 11.38
CA GLY A 47 5.61 -4.15 12.34
C GLY A 47 5.06 -5.51 11.90
N ILE A 48 3.81 -5.56 11.39
CA ILE A 48 3.20 -6.78 10.85
C ILE A 48 4.01 -7.32 9.68
N HIS A 49 4.34 -6.47 8.71
CA HIS A 49 5.02 -6.91 7.50
C HIS A 49 6.47 -7.32 7.78
N ASP A 50 7.20 -6.60 8.61
CA ASP A 50 8.58 -6.97 8.98
C ASP A 50 8.62 -8.25 9.82
N GLN A 51 7.74 -8.39 10.83
CA GLN A 51 7.63 -9.65 11.57
C GLN A 51 7.27 -10.82 10.65
N SER A 52 6.34 -10.63 9.72
CA SER A 52 5.94 -11.67 8.76
C SER A 52 7.11 -12.15 7.90
N LEU A 53 7.92 -11.23 7.39
CA LEU A 53 9.12 -11.57 6.61
C LEU A 53 10.17 -12.31 7.45
N TRP A 54 10.40 -11.85 8.68
CA TRP A 54 11.32 -12.52 9.60
C TRP A 54 10.84 -13.93 9.98
N LEU A 55 9.56 -14.11 10.29
CA LEU A 55 8.96 -15.40 10.57
C LEU A 55 9.14 -16.38 9.41
N LEU A 56 8.84 -15.96 8.18
CA LEU A 56 9.06 -16.79 6.98
C LEU A 56 10.53 -17.15 6.81
N SER A 57 11.46 -16.24 7.14
CA SER A 57 12.91 -16.48 7.05
C SER A 57 13.41 -17.54 8.04
N THR A 58 12.68 -17.73 9.14
CA THR A 58 12.98 -18.68 10.22
C THR A 58 12.11 -19.94 10.19
N GLY A 59 11.26 -20.09 9.16
CA GLY A 59 10.32 -21.21 9.03
C GLY A 59 9.14 -21.17 9.99
N GLN A 60 8.83 -19.99 10.52
CA GLN A 60 7.67 -19.72 11.37
C GLN A 60 6.65 -18.90 10.59
N TRP A 61 5.43 -18.77 11.08
CA TRP A 61 4.37 -18.12 10.32
C TRP A 61 3.18 -17.56 11.12
N PHE A 62 3.27 -17.54 12.45
CA PHE A 62 2.25 -16.89 13.26
C PHE A 62 2.73 -15.51 13.69
N ASN A 63 2.11 -14.46 13.13
CA ASN A 63 2.43 -13.07 13.42
C ASN A 63 1.72 -12.62 14.69
N THR A 64 2.47 -12.25 15.72
CA THR A 64 1.93 -11.88 17.02
C THR A 64 1.49 -10.42 17.11
N VAL A 65 1.95 -9.56 16.21
CA VAL A 65 1.49 -8.16 16.14
C VAL A 65 0.02 -8.10 15.75
N CYS A 66 -0.39 -8.84 14.70
CA CYS A 66 -1.78 -8.86 14.25
C CYS A 66 -2.58 -10.08 14.74
N GLY A 67 -1.93 -11.12 15.24
CA GLY A 67 -2.59 -12.32 15.75
C GLY A 67 -3.06 -13.29 14.68
N LEU A 68 -2.45 -13.29 13.52
CA LEU A 68 -2.83 -14.14 12.38
C LEU A 68 -1.62 -14.91 11.82
N PRO A 69 -1.83 -16.09 11.24
CA PRO A 69 -0.83 -16.67 10.35
C PRO A 69 -0.50 -15.69 9.21
N VAL A 70 0.76 -15.65 8.76
CA VAL A 70 1.22 -14.73 7.72
C VAL A 70 0.29 -14.73 6.48
N PHE A 71 -0.08 -15.92 6.01
CA PHE A 71 -1.00 -16.06 4.88
C PHE A 71 -2.48 -16.08 5.26
N GLY A 72 -2.81 -16.03 6.55
CA GLY A 72 -4.15 -15.74 7.06
C GLY A 72 -4.43 -14.23 7.13
N HIS A 73 -3.38 -13.40 7.13
CA HIS A 73 -3.51 -11.96 6.99
C HIS A 73 -3.81 -11.58 5.52
N HIS A 74 -2.93 -11.95 4.59
CA HIS A 74 -3.08 -11.78 3.14
C HIS A 74 -2.27 -12.83 2.38
N ALA A 75 -2.60 -13.08 1.10
CA ALA A 75 -1.88 -14.01 0.21
C ALA A 75 -0.63 -13.36 -0.40
N MET A 76 0.35 -13.03 0.43
CA MET A 76 1.55 -12.26 0.08
C MET A 76 2.71 -13.16 -0.37
N PHE A 77 2.54 -13.96 -1.43
CA PHE A 77 3.54 -14.95 -1.86
C PHE A 77 4.86 -14.33 -2.34
N MET A 78 4.85 -13.06 -2.79
CA MET A 78 6.08 -12.34 -3.15
C MET A 78 7.02 -12.15 -1.95
N TYR A 79 6.56 -12.34 -0.73
CA TYR A 79 7.42 -12.28 0.47
C TYR A 79 8.54 -13.31 0.43
N TYR A 80 8.34 -14.47 -0.18
CA TYR A 80 9.44 -15.45 -0.36
C TYR A 80 10.61 -14.89 -1.19
N LEU A 81 10.38 -13.91 -2.07
CA LEU A 81 11.46 -13.22 -2.78
C LEU A 81 12.18 -12.19 -1.90
N LEU A 82 11.56 -11.74 -0.81
CA LEU A 82 12.15 -10.81 0.14
C LEU A 82 12.90 -11.51 1.28
N VAL A 83 12.57 -12.76 1.58
CA VAL A 83 13.23 -13.56 2.64
C VAL A 83 14.77 -13.56 2.54
N PRO A 84 15.41 -13.71 1.37
CA PRO A 84 16.87 -13.65 1.28
C PRO A 84 17.47 -12.33 1.80
N PHE A 85 16.74 -11.22 1.69
CA PHE A 85 17.20 -9.94 2.21
C PHE A 85 17.14 -9.87 3.74
N VAL A 86 16.20 -10.59 4.38
CA VAL A 86 16.18 -10.75 5.85
C VAL A 86 17.47 -11.43 6.32
N TRP A 87 17.89 -12.49 5.65
CA TRP A 87 19.15 -13.20 5.98
C TRP A 87 20.41 -12.33 5.80
N LEU A 88 20.32 -11.28 5.00
CA LEU A 88 21.36 -10.27 4.80
C LEU A 88 21.26 -9.09 5.77
N GLY A 89 20.38 -9.17 6.79
CA GLY A 89 20.17 -8.10 7.76
C GLY A 89 19.17 -7.04 7.33
N GLY A 90 18.33 -7.33 6.32
CA GLY A 90 17.27 -6.43 5.91
C GLY A 90 16.17 -6.30 6.96
N GLY A 91 15.59 -5.12 7.06
CA GLY A 91 14.53 -4.77 8.02
C GLY A 91 13.67 -3.61 7.51
N PRO A 92 12.92 -2.96 8.39
CA PRO A 92 11.90 -1.94 8.05
C PRO A 92 12.35 -0.86 7.07
N ASN A 93 13.55 -0.31 7.26
CA ASN A 93 14.11 0.70 6.36
C ASN A 93 14.33 0.17 4.93
N LEU A 94 14.70 -1.10 4.79
CA LEU A 94 14.85 -1.72 3.48
C LEU A 94 13.51 -1.91 2.79
N TRP A 95 12.48 -2.36 3.52
CA TRP A 95 11.13 -2.55 2.97
C TRP A 95 10.52 -1.22 2.53
N ASN A 96 10.64 -0.19 3.34
CA ASN A 96 10.23 1.17 2.99
C ASN A 96 10.96 1.68 1.74
N THR A 97 12.27 1.42 1.65
CA THR A 97 13.07 1.79 0.45
C THR A 97 12.60 1.05 -0.80
N PHE A 98 12.28 -0.25 -0.69
CA PHE A 98 11.75 -1.02 -1.82
C PHE A 98 10.38 -0.47 -2.27
N GLN A 99 9.51 -0.06 -1.35
CA GLN A 99 8.26 0.58 -1.70
C GLN A 99 8.45 1.90 -2.43
N VAL A 100 9.35 2.76 -1.94
CA VAL A 100 9.69 4.02 -2.62
C VAL A 100 10.25 3.75 -4.02
N LEU A 101 11.12 2.76 -4.16
CA LEU A 101 11.63 2.32 -5.48
C LEU A 101 10.51 1.83 -6.39
N ALA A 102 9.59 1.03 -5.90
CA ALA A 102 8.45 0.53 -6.68
C ALA A 102 7.58 1.69 -7.19
N LEU A 103 7.23 2.63 -6.32
CA LEU A 103 6.44 3.83 -6.68
C LEU A 103 7.16 4.74 -7.67
N GLY A 104 8.45 5.01 -7.45
CA GLY A 104 9.26 5.82 -8.35
C GLY A 104 9.42 5.16 -9.72
N LEU A 105 9.77 3.87 -9.76
CA LEU A 105 9.93 3.09 -10.99
C LEU A 105 8.61 2.88 -11.73
N ALA A 106 7.46 2.98 -11.07
CA ALA A 106 6.14 2.96 -11.71
C ALA A 106 5.95 4.10 -12.73
N ALA A 107 6.71 5.19 -12.62
CA ALA A 107 6.75 6.24 -13.65
C ALA A 107 7.22 5.72 -15.02
N ILE A 108 8.00 4.63 -15.09
CA ILE A 108 8.46 4.03 -16.35
C ILE A 108 7.28 3.42 -17.13
N PRO A 109 6.48 2.48 -16.59
CA PRO A 109 5.31 1.98 -17.30
C PRO A 109 4.27 3.08 -17.56
N VAL A 110 4.09 4.07 -16.69
CA VAL A 110 3.26 5.26 -16.96
C VAL A 110 3.76 5.97 -18.23
N PHE A 111 5.06 6.26 -18.34
CA PHE A 111 5.68 6.83 -19.53
C PHE A 111 5.45 5.97 -20.77
N LEU A 112 5.62 4.65 -20.68
CA LEU A 112 5.45 3.73 -21.82
C LEU A 112 3.99 3.71 -22.32
N VAL A 113 3.01 3.66 -21.42
CA VAL A 113 1.59 3.72 -21.75
C VAL A 113 1.24 5.07 -22.39
N ALA A 114 1.71 6.17 -21.80
CA ALA A 114 1.44 7.52 -22.30
C ALA A 114 2.07 7.74 -23.67
N ARG A 115 3.33 7.31 -23.88
CA ARG A 115 4.00 7.37 -25.19
C ARG A 115 3.24 6.60 -26.26
N ARG A 116 2.73 5.41 -25.92
CA ARG A 116 1.91 4.63 -26.84
C ARG A 116 0.61 5.35 -27.19
N ALA A 117 -0.10 5.88 -26.19
CA ALA A 117 -1.41 6.51 -26.34
C ALA A 117 -1.32 7.83 -27.13
N THR A 118 -0.31 8.66 -26.86
CA THR A 118 -0.16 10.01 -27.41
C THR A 118 0.80 10.10 -28.60
N LYS A 119 1.62 9.07 -28.85
CA LYS A 119 2.70 9.06 -29.85
C LYS A 119 3.77 10.15 -29.62
N SER A 120 3.85 10.71 -28.40
CA SER A 120 4.77 11.80 -28.05
C SER A 120 5.59 11.44 -26.81
N HIS A 121 6.91 11.58 -26.90
CA HIS A 121 7.81 11.38 -25.77
C HIS A 121 7.68 12.51 -24.72
N VAL A 122 7.40 13.74 -25.16
CA VAL A 122 7.23 14.88 -24.25
C VAL A 122 5.94 14.75 -23.43
N MET A 123 4.83 14.37 -24.08
CA MET A 123 3.57 14.13 -23.38
C MET A 123 3.71 12.94 -22.40
N ALA A 124 4.47 11.92 -22.78
CA ALA A 124 4.76 10.78 -21.92
C ALA A 124 5.55 11.17 -20.66
N LEU A 125 6.58 12.03 -20.84
CA LEU A 125 7.31 12.59 -19.70
C LEU A 125 6.39 13.41 -18.80
N GLY A 126 5.48 14.21 -19.37
CA GLY A 126 4.49 14.98 -18.60
C GLY A 126 3.65 14.08 -17.67
N PHE A 127 3.14 12.94 -18.16
CA PHE A 127 2.39 12.00 -17.33
C PHE A 127 3.26 11.27 -16.28
N ALA A 128 4.50 10.92 -16.63
CA ALA A 128 5.43 10.32 -15.68
C ALA A 128 5.78 11.28 -14.52
N VAL A 129 5.98 12.56 -14.83
CA VAL A 129 6.17 13.60 -13.81
C VAL A 129 4.89 13.84 -13.01
N ALA A 130 3.73 13.89 -13.68
CA ALA A 130 2.45 13.99 -13.00
C ALA A 130 2.25 12.86 -11.98
N TRP A 131 2.59 11.60 -12.34
CA TRP A 131 2.56 10.45 -11.42
C TRP A 131 3.39 10.70 -10.16
N LEU A 132 4.63 11.16 -10.29
CA LEU A 132 5.51 11.45 -9.16
C LEU A 132 5.03 12.64 -8.30
N LEU A 133 4.22 13.54 -8.87
CA LEU A 133 3.62 14.69 -8.18
C LEU A 133 2.27 14.36 -7.51
N LEU A 134 1.63 13.23 -7.84
CA LEU A 134 0.34 12.88 -7.21
C LEU A 134 0.47 12.79 -5.70
N PRO A 135 -0.32 13.53 -4.91
CA PRO A 135 -0.29 13.44 -3.44
C PRO A 135 -0.51 12.02 -2.94
N THR A 136 -1.44 11.29 -3.55
CA THR A 136 -1.71 9.87 -3.23
C THR A 136 -0.46 9.00 -3.34
N VAL A 137 0.35 9.16 -4.39
CA VAL A 137 1.61 8.39 -4.58
C VAL A 137 2.61 8.70 -3.46
N THR A 138 2.66 9.96 -3.02
CA THR A 138 3.54 10.37 -1.92
C THR A 138 3.03 9.84 -0.57
N TYR A 139 1.72 9.85 -0.35
CA TYR A 139 1.12 9.28 0.85
C TYR A 139 1.32 7.77 0.92
N LEU A 140 1.19 7.05 -0.21
CA LEU A 140 1.51 5.62 -0.26
C LEU A 140 2.97 5.35 0.16
N ALA A 141 3.92 6.20 -0.19
CA ALA A 141 5.30 6.09 0.28
C ALA A 141 5.44 6.41 1.78
N TRP A 142 4.70 7.41 2.28
CA TRP A 142 4.73 7.84 3.66
C TRP A 142 4.14 6.78 4.60
N GLU A 143 3.08 6.11 4.21
CA GLU A 143 2.35 5.15 5.05
C GLU A 143 3.20 3.94 5.45
N THR A 144 4.32 3.71 4.82
CA THR A 144 5.24 2.59 5.01
C THR A 144 4.99 1.42 4.05
N PHE A 145 5.70 0.32 4.25
CA PHE A 145 5.66 -0.82 3.34
C PHE A 145 4.29 -1.53 3.34
N HIS A 146 3.72 -1.66 2.13
CA HIS A 146 2.49 -2.40 1.87
C HIS A 146 2.57 -3.22 0.57
N PRO A 147 2.11 -4.47 0.57
CA PRO A 147 2.22 -5.36 -0.59
C PRO A 147 1.47 -4.85 -1.82
N GLU A 148 0.27 -4.25 -1.68
CA GLU A 148 -0.47 -3.69 -2.81
C GLU A 148 0.24 -2.52 -3.50
N THR A 149 1.02 -1.77 -2.75
CA THR A 149 1.84 -0.68 -3.31
C THR A 149 2.96 -1.25 -4.17
N MET A 150 3.56 -2.35 -3.74
CA MET A 150 4.56 -3.10 -4.50
C MET A 150 3.99 -3.69 -5.80
N ALA A 151 2.69 -3.99 -5.86
CA ALA A 151 2.03 -4.52 -7.06
C ALA A 151 1.89 -3.48 -8.19
N ILE A 152 1.93 -2.18 -7.89
CA ILE A 152 1.66 -1.08 -8.84
C ILE A 152 2.49 -1.17 -10.12
N PRO A 153 3.85 -1.24 -10.10
CA PRO A 153 4.64 -1.28 -11.32
C PRO A 153 4.34 -2.52 -12.18
N PHE A 154 4.06 -3.66 -11.56
CA PHE A 154 3.71 -4.89 -12.26
C PHE A 154 2.34 -4.78 -12.94
N LEU A 155 1.35 -4.22 -12.25
CA LEU A 155 0.01 -3.97 -12.78
C LEU A 155 0.04 -3.01 -13.98
N LEU A 156 0.80 -1.92 -13.88
CA LEU A 156 1.02 -0.95 -14.96
C LEU A 156 1.75 -1.57 -16.16
N MET A 157 2.77 -2.39 -15.93
CA MET A 157 3.46 -3.13 -17.00
C MET A 157 2.53 -4.15 -17.66
N GLY A 158 1.75 -4.89 -16.87
CA GLY A 158 0.72 -5.79 -17.39
C GLY A 158 -0.27 -5.06 -18.29
N TYR A 159 -0.76 -3.90 -17.86
CA TYR A 159 -1.63 -3.04 -18.68
C TYR A 159 -0.93 -2.56 -19.96
N HIS A 160 0.34 -2.13 -19.87
CA HIS A 160 1.12 -1.73 -21.03
C HIS A 160 1.16 -2.85 -22.09
N TYR A 161 1.59 -4.05 -21.68
CA TYR A 161 1.66 -5.20 -22.57
C TYR A 161 0.27 -5.63 -23.07
N ALA A 162 -0.74 -5.70 -22.20
CA ALA A 162 -2.09 -6.06 -22.55
C ALA A 162 -2.70 -5.18 -23.65
N THR A 163 -2.28 -3.92 -23.73
CA THR A 163 -2.86 -2.93 -24.64
C THR A 163 -1.94 -2.51 -25.80
N THR A 164 -0.73 -3.09 -25.92
CA THR A 164 0.26 -2.70 -26.94
C THR A 164 0.02 -3.31 -28.31
N ARG A 165 -0.59 -4.49 -28.42
CA ARG A 165 -0.86 -5.13 -29.70
C ARG A 165 -2.33 -4.99 -30.10
N PRO A 166 -2.61 -4.58 -31.35
CA PRO A 166 -3.91 -4.82 -31.96
C PRO A 166 -4.08 -6.33 -32.22
N ASP A 167 -5.29 -6.76 -32.20
CA ASP A 167 -5.74 -8.13 -32.25
C ASP A 167 -5.16 -8.94 -33.39
N GLY A 168 -4.26 -9.84 -33.10
CA GLY A 168 -4.08 -11.02 -33.93
C GLY A 168 -5.12 -12.04 -33.52
N ILE A 169 -6.09 -12.31 -34.36
CA ILE A 169 -7.06 -13.43 -34.25
C ILE A 169 -6.29 -14.76 -34.43
N GLY A 170 -5.18 -14.91 -33.73
CA GLY A 170 -4.39 -16.14 -33.73
C GLY A 170 -4.97 -17.15 -32.72
N ARG A 171 -5.21 -18.39 -33.16
CA ARG A 171 -5.59 -19.52 -32.30
C ARG A 171 -4.50 -19.89 -31.27
N HIS A 172 -3.31 -19.31 -31.32
CA HIS A 172 -2.16 -19.71 -30.52
C HIS A 172 -1.83 -18.71 -29.44
N VAL A 173 -1.43 -19.21 -28.27
CA VAL A 173 -0.82 -18.42 -27.18
C VAL A 173 0.50 -17.85 -27.69
N THR A 174 0.61 -16.52 -27.76
CA THR A 174 1.83 -15.86 -28.22
C THR A 174 2.77 -15.59 -27.05
N ARG A 175 4.09 -15.50 -27.31
CA ARG A 175 5.09 -15.03 -26.30
C ARG A 175 4.65 -13.71 -25.63
N HIS A 176 4.02 -12.82 -26.39
CA HIS A 176 3.50 -11.56 -25.86
C HIS A 176 2.39 -11.77 -24.82
N ASN A 177 1.45 -12.70 -25.07
CA ASN A 177 0.40 -13.04 -24.11
C ASN A 177 0.99 -13.64 -22.83
N LEU A 178 2.01 -14.51 -22.95
CA LEU A 178 2.70 -15.07 -21.77
C LEU A 178 3.38 -13.99 -20.94
N ILE A 179 4.08 -13.03 -21.57
CA ILE A 179 4.68 -11.89 -20.87
C ILE A 179 3.60 -11.05 -20.18
N THR A 180 2.46 -10.82 -20.85
CA THR A 180 1.34 -10.08 -20.24
C THR A 180 0.81 -10.79 -18.99
N VAL A 181 0.58 -12.10 -19.09
CA VAL A 181 0.13 -12.93 -17.96
C VAL A 181 1.17 -12.92 -16.84
N ALA A 182 2.46 -13.05 -17.15
CA ALA A 182 3.53 -13.04 -16.16
C ALA A 182 3.55 -11.75 -15.34
N TRP A 183 3.34 -10.58 -15.97
CA TRP A 183 3.22 -9.31 -15.25
C TRP A 183 2.00 -9.28 -14.32
N PHE A 184 0.85 -9.77 -14.77
CA PHE A 184 -0.35 -9.81 -13.92
C PHE A 184 -0.23 -10.82 -12.79
N VAL A 185 0.37 -11.99 -13.05
CA VAL A 185 0.65 -12.97 -11.99
C VAL A 185 1.60 -12.35 -10.95
N ALA A 186 2.69 -11.70 -11.39
CA ALA A 186 3.60 -11.01 -10.48
C ALA A 186 2.89 -9.92 -9.66
N ALA A 187 1.92 -9.21 -10.22
CA ALA A 187 1.11 -8.24 -9.48
C ALA A 187 0.22 -8.95 -8.43
N MET A 188 -0.52 -9.99 -8.82
CA MET A 188 -1.44 -10.72 -7.93
C MET A 188 -0.74 -11.43 -6.78
N LEU A 189 0.50 -11.88 -6.97
CA LEU A 189 1.29 -12.54 -5.92
C LEU A 189 1.67 -11.60 -4.76
N TRP A 190 1.53 -10.29 -4.91
CA TRP A 190 1.71 -9.35 -3.81
C TRP A 190 0.53 -9.31 -2.86
N LYS A 191 -0.71 -9.39 -3.38
CA LYS A 191 -1.93 -9.41 -2.58
C LYS A 191 -3.10 -9.96 -3.39
N GLU A 192 -3.98 -10.72 -2.76
CA GLU A 192 -5.08 -11.43 -3.41
C GLU A 192 -6.10 -10.51 -4.09
N ASP A 193 -6.36 -9.34 -3.53
CA ASP A 193 -7.35 -8.37 -4.04
C ASP A 193 -6.90 -7.66 -5.34
N ILE A 194 -5.60 -7.66 -5.65
CA ILE A 194 -5.08 -7.17 -6.94
C ILE A 194 -5.70 -7.93 -8.12
N SER A 195 -6.13 -9.16 -7.91
CA SER A 195 -6.85 -9.94 -8.92
C SER A 195 -8.14 -9.27 -9.41
N LEU A 196 -8.81 -8.48 -8.58
CA LEU A 196 -9.98 -7.70 -8.96
C LEU A 196 -9.65 -6.62 -10.00
N ALA A 197 -8.50 -5.96 -9.85
CA ALA A 197 -8.01 -5.01 -10.85
C ALA A 197 -7.67 -5.70 -12.17
N VAL A 198 -7.06 -6.89 -12.11
CA VAL A 198 -6.77 -7.71 -13.29
C VAL A 198 -8.05 -8.17 -13.97
N MET A 199 -9.10 -8.53 -13.21
CA MET A 199 -10.42 -8.82 -13.76
C MET A 199 -11.02 -7.61 -14.50
N GLY A 200 -10.91 -6.41 -13.94
CA GLY A 200 -11.34 -5.17 -14.61
C GLY A 200 -10.58 -4.91 -15.93
N ILE A 201 -9.27 -5.15 -15.96
CA ILE A 201 -8.47 -5.08 -17.19
C ILE A 201 -8.91 -6.17 -18.19
N ALA A 202 -9.20 -7.36 -17.72
CA ALA A 202 -9.68 -8.45 -18.57
C ALA A 202 -11.03 -8.12 -19.24
N ILE A 203 -11.96 -7.51 -18.48
CA ILE A 203 -13.22 -6.99 -19.02
C ILE A 203 -12.95 -5.90 -20.08
N LEU A 204 -12.04 -4.97 -19.83
CA LEU A 204 -11.63 -3.96 -20.81
C LEU A 204 -11.12 -4.62 -22.11
N LEU A 205 -10.34 -5.71 -22.02
CA LEU A 205 -9.86 -6.45 -23.19
C LEU A 205 -11.00 -7.11 -23.95
N VAL A 206 -11.99 -7.66 -23.25
CA VAL A 206 -13.23 -8.20 -23.86
C VAL A 206 -13.98 -7.08 -24.61
N LEU A 207 -14.19 -5.93 -23.98
CA LEU A 207 -14.84 -4.76 -24.59
C LEU A 207 -14.06 -4.24 -25.82
N ARG A 208 -12.72 -4.38 -25.82
CA ARG A 208 -11.84 -4.09 -26.95
C ARG A 208 -11.75 -5.24 -27.97
N LYS A 209 -12.70 -6.19 -27.95
CA LYS A 209 -12.81 -7.33 -28.87
C LYS A 209 -11.67 -8.36 -28.79
N ARG A 210 -10.84 -8.35 -27.73
CA ARG A 210 -9.85 -9.40 -27.45
C ARG A 210 -10.48 -10.53 -26.63
N LEU A 211 -11.57 -11.09 -27.13
CA LEU A 211 -12.49 -11.94 -26.38
C LEU A 211 -11.79 -13.16 -25.73
N ARG A 212 -11.04 -13.96 -26.50
CA ARG A 212 -10.43 -15.20 -26.00
C ARG A 212 -9.41 -14.94 -24.91
N PHE A 213 -8.51 -13.99 -25.13
CA PHE A 213 -7.49 -13.63 -24.16
C PHE A 213 -8.10 -12.94 -22.93
N GLY A 214 -9.05 -12.02 -23.14
CA GLY A 214 -9.76 -11.35 -22.07
C GLY A 214 -10.54 -12.33 -21.19
N LEU A 215 -11.28 -13.29 -21.78
CA LEU A 215 -12.02 -14.30 -21.00
C LEU A 215 -11.08 -15.26 -20.26
N ALA A 216 -9.96 -15.68 -20.87
CA ALA A 216 -8.98 -16.53 -20.20
C ALA A 216 -8.33 -15.80 -19.01
N LEU A 217 -7.97 -14.51 -19.19
CA LEU A 217 -7.41 -13.70 -18.12
C LEU A 217 -8.45 -13.46 -17.01
N LEU A 218 -9.71 -13.18 -17.37
CA LEU A 218 -10.81 -13.00 -16.43
C LEU A 218 -11.03 -14.27 -15.59
N GLY A 219 -11.10 -15.43 -16.24
CA GLY A 219 -11.27 -16.72 -15.56
C GLY A 219 -10.09 -17.05 -14.63
N GLY A 220 -8.85 -16.79 -15.08
CA GLY A 220 -7.66 -17.01 -14.27
C GLY A 220 -7.60 -16.09 -13.04
N ALA A 221 -7.91 -14.80 -13.22
CA ALA A 221 -7.93 -13.84 -12.11
C ALA A 221 -9.09 -14.10 -11.13
N ALA A 222 -10.27 -14.49 -11.64
CA ALA A 222 -11.40 -14.89 -10.82
C ALA A 222 -11.10 -16.16 -10.00
N LEU A 223 -10.47 -17.16 -10.61
CA LEU A 223 -10.05 -18.37 -9.91
C LEU A 223 -9.02 -18.03 -8.80
N TYR A 224 -8.05 -17.16 -9.11
CA TYR A 224 -7.09 -16.69 -8.11
C TYR A 224 -7.80 -16.02 -6.93
N PHE A 225 -8.74 -15.11 -7.20
CA PHE A 225 -9.54 -14.45 -6.16
C PHE A 225 -10.32 -15.46 -5.31
N LEU A 226 -11.02 -16.39 -5.93
CA LEU A 226 -11.81 -17.39 -5.21
C LEU A 226 -10.93 -18.29 -4.35
N VAL A 227 -9.78 -18.74 -4.87
CA VAL A 227 -8.87 -19.62 -4.13
C VAL A 227 -8.21 -18.88 -2.98
N PHE A 228 -7.68 -17.67 -3.21
CA PHE A 228 -6.85 -17.03 -2.20
C PHE A 228 -7.62 -16.03 -1.31
N ALA A 229 -8.48 -15.19 -1.87
CA ALA A 229 -9.22 -14.21 -1.08
C ALA A 229 -10.45 -14.81 -0.37
N VAL A 230 -11.15 -15.74 -1.03
CA VAL A 230 -12.43 -16.26 -0.51
C VAL A 230 -12.24 -17.55 0.30
N TRP A 231 -11.27 -18.38 -0.07
CA TRP A 231 -11.07 -19.67 0.61
C TRP A 231 -9.82 -19.69 1.50
N MET A 232 -8.61 -19.46 0.97
CA MET A 232 -7.36 -19.68 1.69
C MET A 232 -7.19 -18.71 2.88
N VAL A 233 -7.27 -17.40 2.62
CA VAL A 233 -7.05 -16.38 3.67
C VAL A 233 -8.02 -16.55 4.83
N PRO A 234 -9.35 -16.64 4.63
CA PRO A 234 -10.29 -16.87 5.73
C PRO A 234 -10.09 -18.20 6.45
N THR A 235 -9.75 -19.28 5.71
CA THR A 235 -9.50 -20.61 6.30
C THR A 235 -8.28 -20.57 7.24
N LEU A 236 -7.22 -19.87 6.85
CA LEU A 236 -6.02 -19.73 7.68
C LEU A 236 -6.20 -18.73 8.83
N ALA A 237 -7.06 -17.73 8.65
CA ALA A 237 -7.41 -16.79 9.72
C ALA A 237 -8.31 -17.39 10.79
N GLY A 238 -8.95 -18.53 10.52
CA GLY A 238 -9.86 -19.21 11.47
C GLY A 238 -11.28 -18.64 11.52
N GLU A 239 -11.56 -17.56 10.79
CA GLU A 239 -12.86 -16.91 10.68
C GLU A 239 -13.08 -16.32 9.28
N THR A 240 -14.32 -15.88 8.99
CA THR A 240 -14.62 -15.03 7.85
C THR A 240 -13.83 -13.72 8.00
N SER A 241 -12.93 -13.45 7.11
CA SER A 241 -12.06 -12.27 6.98
C SER A 241 -12.03 -11.34 8.20
N ALA A 242 -10.88 -11.15 8.81
CA ALA A 242 -10.68 -10.22 9.94
C ALA A 242 -11.21 -8.79 9.66
N TYR A 243 -11.36 -8.43 8.40
CA TYR A 243 -11.86 -7.13 7.94
C TYR A 243 -13.37 -7.10 7.66
N GLY A 244 -14.08 -8.24 7.76
CA GLY A 244 -15.52 -8.30 7.50
C GLY A 244 -16.35 -7.38 8.40
N MET A 245 -15.89 -7.15 9.64
CA MET A 245 -16.55 -6.23 10.57
C MET A 245 -16.58 -4.77 10.10
N LEU A 246 -15.70 -4.39 9.19
CA LEU A 246 -15.62 -3.01 8.67
C LEU A 246 -16.85 -2.62 7.83
N TYR A 247 -17.65 -3.56 7.37
CA TYR A 247 -18.83 -3.27 6.53
C TYR A 247 -20.13 -3.10 7.32
N GLY A 248 -20.11 -3.38 8.64
CA GLY A 248 -21.24 -3.18 9.52
C GLY A 248 -22.50 -3.92 9.06
N ASP A 249 -23.58 -3.18 8.85
CA ASP A 249 -24.90 -3.67 8.43
C ASP A 249 -24.97 -4.20 6.98
N LEU A 250 -23.96 -3.91 6.14
CA LEU A 250 -23.90 -4.49 4.79
C LEU A 250 -23.53 -5.99 4.78
N GLY A 251 -22.86 -6.49 5.81
CA GLY A 251 -22.46 -7.91 5.92
C GLY A 251 -20.99 -8.08 6.29
N LYS A 252 -20.59 -9.33 6.56
CA LYS A 252 -19.22 -9.69 6.98
C LYS A 252 -18.40 -10.37 5.90
N THR A 253 -19.02 -10.78 4.81
CA THR A 253 -18.37 -11.44 3.68
C THR A 253 -18.59 -10.65 2.40
N PRO A 254 -17.68 -10.76 1.39
CA PRO A 254 -17.88 -10.09 0.10
C PRO A 254 -19.22 -10.43 -0.57
N PHE A 255 -19.68 -11.67 -0.38
CA PHE A 255 -20.97 -12.11 -0.92
C PHE A 255 -22.15 -11.44 -0.19
N GLU A 256 -22.12 -11.36 1.13
CA GLU A 256 -23.17 -10.67 1.91
C GLU A 256 -23.22 -9.19 1.55
N VAL A 257 -22.08 -8.50 1.51
CA VAL A 257 -21.99 -7.09 1.11
C VAL A 257 -22.60 -6.88 -0.28
N ALA A 258 -22.25 -7.72 -1.26
CA ALA A 258 -22.80 -7.64 -2.61
C ALA A 258 -24.31 -7.91 -2.61
N ARG A 259 -24.78 -8.94 -1.90
CA ARG A 259 -26.20 -9.29 -1.78
C ARG A 259 -27.00 -8.16 -1.15
N THR A 260 -26.56 -7.66 0.02
CA THR A 260 -27.26 -6.57 0.73
C THR A 260 -27.30 -5.30 -0.11
N SER A 261 -26.18 -4.96 -0.80
CA SER A 261 -26.15 -3.82 -1.70
C SER A 261 -27.16 -3.91 -2.85
N LEU A 262 -27.48 -5.11 -3.30
CA LEU A 262 -28.48 -5.34 -4.36
C LEU A 262 -29.91 -5.45 -3.83
N THR A 263 -30.11 -6.03 -2.65
CA THR A 263 -31.45 -6.27 -2.07
C THR A 263 -31.95 -5.09 -1.25
N GLU A 264 -31.03 -4.27 -0.73
CA GLU A 264 -31.32 -3.08 0.07
C GLU A 264 -30.63 -1.83 -0.51
N PRO A 265 -31.04 -1.36 -1.70
CA PRO A 265 -30.37 -0.26 -2.39
C PRO A 265 -30.38 1.05 -1.61
N SER A 266 -31.38 1.26 -0.75
CA SER A 266 -31.43 2.44 0.13
C SER A 266 -30.26 2.48 1.12
N LEU A 267 -29.86 1.34 1.68
CA LEU A 267 -28.71 1.21 2.57
C LEU A 267 -27.41 1.49 1.79
N PHE A 268 -27.27 0.89 0.59
CA PHE A 268 -26.13 1.12 -0.28
C PHE A 268 -25.97 2.61 -0.64
N PHE A 269 -27.01 3.27 -1.13
CA PHE A 269 -26.92 4.70 -1.49
C PHE A 269 -26.70 5.62 -0.28
N ARG A 270 -27.30 5.29 0.87
CA ARG A 270 -27.02 5.99 2.12
C ARG A 270 -25.53 5.90 2.47
N ARG A 271 -24.94 4.71 2.44
CA ARG A 271 -23.51 4.52 2.72
C ARG A 271 -22.62 5.31 1.76
N LEU A 272 -22.93 5.36 0.47
CA LEU A 272 -22.21 6.18 -0.50
C LEU A 272 -22.30 7.67 -0.17
N SER A 273 -23.47 8.14 0.27
CA SER A 273 -23.69 9.52 0.67
C SER A 273 -22.94 9.87 1.95
N ASP A 274 -23.09 9.06 2.99
CA ASP A 274 -22.50 9.30 4.32
C ASP A 274 -20.97 9.32 4.24
N ASN A 275 -20.38 8.46 3.41
CA ASN A 275 -18.93 8.37 3.17
C ASN A 275 -18.45 9.34 2.08
N ASN A 276 -19.31 10.27 1.61
CA ASN A 276 -18.94 11.27 0.61
C ASN A 276 -18.25 10.68 -0.65
N ALA A 277 -18.89 9.69 -1.28
CA ALA A 277 -18.32 9.00 -2.45
C ALA A 277 -17.93 9.94 -3.61
N LEU A 278 -18.70 11.03 -3.83
CA LEU A 278 -18.35 12.03 -4.84
C LEU A 278 -17.08 12.81 -4.48
N GLY A 279 -16.92 13.16 -3.20
CA GLY A 279 -15.70 13.79 -2.70
C GLY A 279 -14.48 12.87 -2.86
N TYR A 280 -14.65 11.58 -2.59
CA TYR A 280 -13.60 10.58 -2.80
C TYR A 280 -13.18 10.47 -4.28
N VAL A 281 -14.16 10.38 -5.21
CA VAL A 281 -13.87 10.44 -6.66
C VAL A 281 -13.17 11.75 -7.03
N GLY A 282 -13.62 12.86 -6.47
CA GLY A 282 -13.01 14.18 -6.66
C GLY A 282 -11.54 14.23 -6.23
N GLN A 283 -11.22 13.68 -5.06
CA GLN A 283 -9.84 13.62 -4.55
C GLN A 283 -8.91 12.81 -5.46
N LEU A 284 -9.41 11.71 -6.05
CA LEU A 284 -8.63 10.87 -6.96
C LEU A 284 -8.49 11.49 -8.36
N ALA A 285 -9.53 12.16 -8.87
CA ALA A 285 -9.59 12.65 -10.24
C ALA A 285 -9.05 14.09 -10.41
N ALA A 286 -9.25 14.96 -9.42
CA ALA A 286 -8.85 16.36 -9.51
C ALA A 286 -7.34 16.58 -9.75
N PRO A 287 -6.42 15.81 -9.14
CA PRO A 287 -5.00 15.93 -9.42
C PRO A 287 -4.62 15.64 -10.89
N LEU A 288 -5.51 15.03 -11.64
CA LEU A 288 -5.35 14.71 -13.07
C LEU A 288 -6.29 15.54 -13.96
N GLY A 289 -6.82 16.65 -13.45
CA GLY A 289 -7.71 17.56 -14.19
C GLY A 289 -9.02 16.92 -14.62
N PHE A 290 -9.53 15.96 -13.85
CA PHE A 290 -10.74 15.14 -14.12
C PHE A 290 -10.71 14.35 -15.45
N LEU A 291 -9.59 14.32 -16.15
CA LEU A 291 -9.43 13.54 -17.39
C LEU A 291 -9.79 12.05 -17.24
N PRO A 292 -9.50 11.38 -16.10
CA PRO A 292 -9.83 9.96 -15.93
C PRO A 292 -11.31 9.66 -16.19
N LEU A 293 -12.20 10.55 -15.80
CA LEU A 293 -13.66 10.34 -15.86
C LEU A 293 -14.19 10.18 -17.30
N ALA A 294 -13.44 10.62 -18.31
CA ALA A 294 -13.77 10.44 -19.71
C ALA A 294 -13.36 9.07 -20.29
N ALA A 295 -12.75 8.20 -19.49
CA ALA A 295 -12.35 6.84 -19.87
C ALA A 295 -12.98 5.77 -18.94
N PRO A 296 -14.32 5.68 -18.81
CA PRO A 296 -14.97 4.82 -17.82
C PRO A 296 -14.61 3.33 -17.97
N ALA A 297 -14.41 2.84 -19.20
CA ALA A 297 -14.00 1.47 -19.43
C ALA A 297 -12.58 1.15 -18.87
N VAL A 298 -11.71 2.15 -18.76
CA VAL A 298 -10.37 1.98 -18.20
C VAL A 298 -10.40 2.03 -16.68
N ILE A 299 -11.14 2.98 -16.11
CA ILE A 299 -11.25 3.09 -14.64
C ILE A 299 -12.02 1.92 -14.02
N LEU A 300 -12.73 1.11 -14.83
CA LEU A 300 -13.43 -0.11 -14.38
C LEU A 300 -12.50 -1.05 -13.57
N MET A 301 -11.20 -1.07 -13.86
CA MET A 301 -10.24 -1.87 -13.09
C MET A 301 -10.13 -1.44 -11.61
N GLY A 302 -10.38 -0.18 -11.31
CA GLY A 302 -10.36 0.37 -9.95
C GLY A 302 -11.72 0.32 -9.23
N VAL A 303 -12.81 0.03 -9.94
CA VAL A 303 -14.17 0.08 -9.40
C VAL A 303 -14.39 -0.92 -8.25
N PRO A 304 -13.93 -2.19 -8.32
CA PRO A 304 -14.08 -3.09 -7.19
C PRO A 304 -13.41 -2.53 -5.92
N GLN A 305 -12.16 -2.06 -6.03
CA GLN A 305 -11.45 -1.48 -4.90
C GLN A 305 -12.10 -0.20 -4.39
N PHE A 306 -12.63 0.63 -5.27
CA PHE A 306 -13.40 1.81 -4.89
C PHE A 306 -14.58 1.44 -3.97
N PHE A 307 -15.34 0.40 -4.33
CA PHE A 307 -16.46 -0.06 -3.50
C PHE A 307 -15.98 -0.74 -2.22
N ILE A 308 -14.92 -1.53 -2.26
CA ILE A 308 -14.29 -2.09 -1.07
C ILE A 308 -13.96 -0.96 -0.08
N ASN A 309 -13.39 0.14 -0.55
CA ASN A 309 -13.02 1.28 0.28
C ASN A 309 -14.23 2.04 0.81
N ILE A 310 -15.15 2.45 -0.08
CA ILE A 310 -16.21 3.44 0.26
C ILE A 310 -17.40 2.83 1.00
N LEU A 311 -17.59 1.51 0.96
CA LEU A 311 -18.71 0.84 1.63
C LEU A 311 -18.42 0.48 3.09
N THR A 312 -17.20 0.68 3.59
CA THR A 312 -16.86 0.42 4.99
C THR A 312 -17.45 1.47 5.93
N THR A 313 -17.41 1.20 7.23
CA THR A 313 -17.71 2.16 8.30
C THR A 313 -16.48 2.92 8.77
N ALA A 314 -15.30 2.53 8.30
CA ALA A 314 -14.01 3.06 8.71
C ALA A 314 -13.52 4.11 7.70
N ASP A 315 -13.46 5.37 8.11
CA ASP A 315 -13.15 6.53 7.26
C ASP A 315 -11.73 6.49 6.66
N PHE A 316 -10.80 5.82 7.31
CA PHE A 316 -9.42 5.66 6.81
C PHE A 316 -9.37 4.92 5.46
N THR A 317 -10.32 4.03 5.13
CA THR A 317 -10.28 3.25 3.89
C THR A 317 -10.46 4.06 2.61
N TRP A 318 -11.13 5.22 2.67
CA TRP A 318 -11.26 6.14 1.53
C TRP A 318 -10.46 7.44 1.71
N ALA A 319 -9.71 7.57 2.81
CA ALA A 319 -8.81 8.71 2.98
C ALA A 319 -7.58 8.57 2.07
N MET A 320 -7.20 9.68 1.43
CA MET A 320 -6.12 9.71 0.42
C MET A 320 -4.77 9.21 0.95
N MET A 321 -4.57 9.27 2.27
CA MET A 321 -3.28 9.02 2.91
C MET A 321 -2.96 7.54 3.14
N TYR A 322 -3.93 6.62 2.92
CA TYR A 322 -3.75 5.21 3.23
C TYR A 322 -3.63 4.34 1.97
N HIS A 323 -3.02 3.17 2.12
CA HIS A 323 -2.65 2.19 1.09
C HIS A 323 -3.84 1.70 0.23
N TYR A 324 -5.06 1.80 0.71
CA TYR A 324 -6.27 1.45 -0.03
C TYR A 324 -6.39 2.17 -1.38
N GLN A 325 -5.61 3.24 -1.58
CA GLN A 325 -5.61 4.02 -2.82
C GLN A 325 -4.70 3.44 -3.91
N ALA A 326 -3.94 2.39 -3.63
CA ALA A 326 -2.95 1.83 -4.56
C ALA A 326 -3.55 1.43 -5.92
N VAL A 327 -4.68 0.71 -5.93
CA VAL A 327 -5.37 0.33 -7.18
C VAL A 327 -6.18 1.49 -7.78
N PRO A 328 -7.00 2.24 -7.03
CA PRO A 328 -7.73 3.39 -7.55
C PRO A 328 -6.84 4.41 -8.28
N ILE A 329 -5.67 4.76 -7.74
CA ILE A 329 -4.80 5.76 -8.38
C ILE A 329 -4.18 5.24 -9.69
N VAL A 330 -3.91 3.92 -9.80
CA VAL A 330 -3.48 3.31 -11.05
C VAL A 330 -4.58 3.40 -12.11
N ALA A 331 -5.83 3.15 -11.75
CA ALA A 331 -6.96 3.30 -12.66
C ALA A 331 -7.12 4.75 -13.14
N MET A 332 -6.94 5.72 -12.25
CA MET A 332 -7.05 7.15 -12.56
C MET A 332 -5.94 7.61 -13.52
N ILE A 333 -4.67 7.30 -13.26
CA ILE A 333 -3.60 7.71 -14.18
C ILE A 333 -3.75 7.07 -15.56
N LEU A 334 -4.13 5.80 -15.62
CA LEU A 334 -4.39 5.12 -16.90
C LEU A 334 -5.59 5.72 -17.64
N GLY A 335 -6.66 6.06 -16.92
CA GLY A 335 -7.82 6.75 -17.48
C GLY A 335 -7.45 8.12 -18.08
N ALA A 336 -6.66 8.93 -17.37
CA ALA A 336 -6.18 10.22 -17.87
C ALA A 336 -5.32 10.08 -19.14
N ILE A 337 -4.42 9.09 -19.17
CA ILE A 337 -3.57 8.80 -20.32
C ILE A 337 -4.40 8.38 -21.53
N GLU A 338 -5.35 7.46 -21.38
CA GLU A 338 -6.17 6.95 -22.51
C GLU A 338 -7.11 8.04 -23.02
N THR A 339 -7.70 8.85 -22.14
CA THR A 339 -8.48 10.05 -22.54
C THR A 339 -7.64 11.01 -23.37
N THR A 340 -6.44 11.35 -22.87
CA THR A 340 -5.52 12.22 -23.59
C THR A 340 -5.10 11.62 -24.93
N GLY A 341 -4.84 10.31 -24.99
CA GLY A 341 -4.53 9.62 -26.23
C GLY A 341 -5.68 9.68 -27.22
N TRP A 342 -6.94 9.56 -26.77
CA TRP A 342 -8.12 9.72 -27.63
C TRP A 342 -8.24 11.16 -28.17
N ILE A 343 -8.02 12.19 -27.31
CA ILE A 343 -8.00 13.60 -27.72
C ILE A 343 -6.90 13.86 -28.74
N THR A 344 -5.69 13.36 -28.50
CA THR A 344 -4.51 13.54 -29.36
C THR A 344 -4.75 12.98 -30.76
N ARG A 345 -5.43 11.85 -30.89
CA ARG A 345 -5.77 11.27 -32.21
C ARG A 345 -6.70 12.16 -33.03
N LYS A 346 -7.54 12.99 -32.36
CA LYS A 346 -8.37 13.98 -33.05
C LYS A 346 -7.63 15.26 -33.38
N LYS A 347 -6.88 15.81 -32.42
CA LYS A 347 -6.11 17.04 -32.60
C LYS A 347 -4.94 17.06 -31.61
N GLN A 348 -3.72 17.05 -32.11
CA GLN A 348 -2.50 16.98 -31.29
C GLN A 348 -2.37 18.15 -30.29
N VAL A 349 -2.74 19.37 -30.71
CA VAL A 349 -2.73 20.54 -29.82
C VAL A 349 -3.61 20.34 -28.60
N LEU A 350 -4.82 19.78 -28.77
CA LEU A 350 -5.72 19.49 -27.65
C LEU A 350 -5.16 18.40 -26.73
N GLY A 351 -4.42 17.43 -27.29
CA GLY A 351 -3.68 16.46 -26.48
C GLY A 351 -2.60 17.11 -25.63
N THR A 352 -1.87 18.10 -26.18
CA THR A 352 -0.90 18.89 -25.41
C THR A 352 -1.58 19.66 -24.28
N VAL A 353 -2.73 20.30 -24.55
CA VAL A 353 -3.53 20.99 -23.53
C VAL A 353 -3.96 20.01 -22.42
N ALA A 354 -4.41 18.81 -22.77
CA ALA A 354 -4.82 17.80 -21.79
C ALA A 354 -3.67 17.35 -20.89
N VAL A 355 -2.47 17.09 -21.45
CA VAL A 355 -1.28 16.77 -20.64
C VAL A 355 -0.88 17.93 -19.74
N THR A 356 -0.90 19.16 -20.28
CA THR A 356 -0.60 20.36 -19.49
C THR A 356 -1.59 20.52 -18.34
N LEU A 357 -2.90 20.29 -18.60
CA LEU A 357 -3.93 20.30 -17.56
C LEU A 357 -3.62 19.25 -16.47
N ALA A 358 -3.34 17.99 -16.84
CA ALA A 358 -2.99 16.97 -15.89
C ALA A 358 -1.76 17.34 -15.04
N LEU A 359 -0.69 17.84 -15.69
CA LEU A 359 0.54 18.22 -15.00
C LEU A 359 0.34 19.41 -14.06
N VAL A 360 -0.36 20.45 -14.52
CA VAL A 360 -0.66 21.64 -13.69
C VAL A 360 -1.57 21.27 -12.54
N SER A 361 -2.60 20.45 -12.77
CA SER A 361 -3.48 19.96 -11.69
C SER A 361 -2.71 19.11 -10.69
N SER A 362 -1.79 18.23 -11.14
CA SER A 362 -0.93 17.46 -10.23
C SER A 362 -0.01 18.36 -9.42
N LEU A 363 0.55 19.42 -10.00
CA LEU A 363 1.39 20.38 -9.31
C LEU A 363 0.59 21.19 -8.26
N ILE A 364 -0.61 21.65 -8.62
CA ILE A 364 -1.50 22.34 -7.68
C ILE A 364 -1.89 21.39 -6.52
N ALA A 365 -2.24 20.15 -6.82
CA ALA A 365 -2.57 19.16 -5.81
C ALA A 365 -1.35 18.81 -4.92
N ALA A 366 -0.15 18.67 -5.51
CA ALA A 366 1.09 18.46 -4.78
C ALA A 366 1.39 19.62 -3.81
N ASN A 367 1.10 20.85 -4.21
CA ASN A 367 1.22 22.01 -3.33
C ASN A 367 0.13 22.00 -2.26
N ALA A 368 -1.14 21.85 -2.64
CA ALA A 368 -2.27 22.01 -1.71
C ALA A 368 -2.41 20.86 -0.70
N TRP A 369 -2.19 19.61 -1.15
CA TRP A 369 -2.42 18.38 -0.38
C TRP A 369 -1.16 17.57 -0.13
N GLY A 370 -0.06 17.91 -0.80
CA GLY A 370 1.18 17.15 -0.75
C GLY A 370 1.97 17.36 0.53
N ILE A 371 2.68 16.29 0.92
CA ILE A 371 3.53 16.20 2.10
C ILE A 371 5.02 16.25 1.78
N LEU A 372 5.42 16.39 0.51
CA LEU A 372 6.81 16.59 0.13
C LEU A 372 7.27 18.04 0.37
N PRO A 373 8.59 18.28 0.44
CA PRO A 373 9.13 19.64 0.53
C PRO A 373 8.55 20.53 -0.56
N GLY A 374 8.02 21.69 -0.16
CA GLY A 374 7.29 22.62 -1.02
C GLY A 374 5.77 22.44 -1.04
N GLY A 375 5.23 21.36 -0.47
CA GLY A 375 3.80 21.19 -0.24
C GLY A 375 3.32 21.85 1.06
N ASN A 376 2.09 22.34 1.08
CA ASN A 376 1.52 23.03 2.26
C ASN A 376 1.41 22.12 3.49
N LYS A 377 1.36 20.80 3.29
CA LYS A 377 1.29 19.83 4.38
C LYS A 377 2.65 19.26 4.80
N TYR A 378 3.75 19.72 4.23
CA TYR A 378 5.08 19.22 4.60
C TYR A 378 5.37 19.36 6.10
N ASN A 379 5.00 20.48 6.71
CA ASN A 379 5.18 20.77 8.13
C ASN A 379 3.96 20.41 8.99
N ALA A 380 3.00 19.66 8.49
CA ALA A 380 1.75 19.34 9.19
C ALA A 380 1.85 18.07 10.08
N GLY A 381 3.07 17.67 10.47
CA GLY A 381 3.27 16.53 11.37
C GLY A 381 3.42 15.15 10.69
N TYR A 382 3.35 15.08 9.37
CA TYR A 382 3.57 13.81 8.64
C TYR A 382 5.02 13.33 8.72
N TRP A 383 5.95 14.25 8.74
CA TRP A 383 7.37 13.99 8.92
C TRP A 383 7.84 14.51 10.26
N PRO A 384 8.70 13.77 10.97
CA PRO A 384 9.32 14.31 12.17
C PRO A 384 10.24 15.48 11.81
N HIS A 385 10.11 16.59 12.52
CA HIS A 385 10.92 17.78 12.38
C HIS A 385 11.49 18.19 13.73
N GLY A 386 12.67 18.79 13.74
CA GLY A 386 13.31 19.33 14.94
C GLY A 386 14.09 18.29 15.74
N ASP A 387 14.46 18.68 16.96
CA ASP A 387 15.35 17.92 17.85
C ASP A 387 14.60 16.89 18.70
N ARG A 388 13.72 16.08 18.10
CA ARG A 388 13.08 14.97 18.82
C ARG A 388 14.18 13.97 19.18
N SER A 389 14.40 13.76 20.47
CA SER A 389 15.36 12.76 20.92
C SER A 389 14.83 11.34 20.71
N THR A 390 15.72 10.46 20.31
CA THR A 390 15.48 9.01 20.19
C THR A 390 16.21 8.22 21.30
N ALA A 391 16.98 8.89 22.14
CA ALA A 391 17.86 8.24 23.11
C ALA A 391 17.13 7.28 24.06
N GLY A 392 15.90 7.60 24.46
CA GLY A 392 15.09 6.71 25.29
C GLY A 392 14.69 5.43 24.58
N TRP A 393 14.32 5.52 23.29
CA TRP A 393 13.99 4.38 22.47
C TRP A 393 15.20 3.50 22.15
N GLU A 394 16.33 4.12 21.84
CA GLU A 394 17.61 3.45 21.59
C GLU A 394 18.10 2.71 22.84
N ALA A 395 18.04 3.36 24.01
CA ALA A 395 18.36 2.73 25.28
C ALA A 395 17.45 1.50 25.57
N ALA A 396 16.17 1.59 25.20
CA ALA A 396 15.26 0.45 25.33
C ALA A 396 15.65 -0.70 24.38
N LEU A 397 16.05 -0.42 23.14
CA LEU A 397 16.52 -1.44 22.18
C LEU A 397 17.80 -2.14 22.67
N GLU A 398 18.74 -1.39 23.26
CA GLU A 398 20.00 -1.93 23.79
C GLU A 398 19.80 -2.87 24.97
N ARG A 399 18.74 -2.64 25.79
CA ARG A 399 18.43 -3.50 26.95
C ARG A 399 17.79 -4.83 26.59
N ILE A 400 17.14 -4.91 25.43
CA ILE A 400 16.27 -6.02 25.04
C ILE A 400 17.02 -6.93 24.07
N GLY A 401 17.24 -8.17 24.47
CA GLY A 401 17.87 -9.17 23.61
C GLY A 401 16.98 -9.56 22.39
N PRO A 402 17.59 -10.14 21.37
CA PRO A 402 16.87 -10.49 20.13
C PRO A 402 15.79 -11.56 20.37
N ASP A 403 15.97 -12.46 21.34
CA ASP A 403 15.04 -13.56 21.64
C ASP A 403 14.03 -13.23 22.76
N ASP A 404 14.15 -12.04 23.36
CA ASP A 404 13.24 -11.62 24.42
C ASP A 404 11.82 -11.41 23.90
N ALA A 405 10.83 -11.80 24.71
CA ALA A 405 9.42 -11.55 24.43
C ALA A 405 9.03 -10.17 24.95
N VAL A 406 8.45 -9.35 24.07
CA VAL A 406 8.23 -7.92 24.31
C VAL A 406 6.77 -7.54 24.16
N SER A 407 6.25 -6.71 25.06
CA SER A 407 5.05 -5.94 24.84
C SER A 407 5.38 -4.45 24.95
N ALA A 408 5.16 -3.69 23.87
CA ALA A 408 5.71 -2.34 23.76
C ALA A 408 4.71 -1.35 23.15
N HIS A 409 5.02 -0.07 23.29
CA HIS A 409 4.30 0.96 22.57
C HIS A 409 4.39 0.75 21.04
N TYR A 410 3.33 1.08 20.32
CA TYR A 410 3.21 0.86 18.87
C TYR A 410 4.39 1.43 18.05
N SER A 411 4.98 2.55 18.46
CA SER A 411 6.14 3.13 17.77
C SER A 411 7.44 2.33 17.93
N PHE A 412 7.56 1.53 19.00
CA PHE A 412 8.74 0.69 19.25
C PHE A 412 8.66 -0.62 18.47
N VAL A 413 7.46 -1.15 18.28
CA VAL A 413 7.22 -2.47 17.68
C VAL A 413 7.93 -2.65 16.33
N PRO A 414 7.89 -1.72 15.36
CA PRO A 414 8.59 -1.91 14.07
C PRO A 414 10.11 -2.03 14.18
N HIS A 415 10.71 -1.45 15.24
CA HIS A 415 12.17 -1.51 15.48
C HIS A 415 12.61 -2.83 16.13
N ALA A 416 11.65 -3.56 16.70
CA ALA A 416 11.89 -4.79 17.43
C ALA A 416 11.08 -5.98 16.87
N SER A 417 10.50 -5.87 15.67
CA SER A 417 9.56 -6.84 15.10
C SER A 417 10.21 -8.15 14.67
N GLN A 418 11.52 -8.20 14.42
CA GLN A 418 12.24 -9.42 14.03
C GLN A 418 12.48 -10.36 15.23
N ARG A 419 11.37 -10.81 15.84
CA ARG A 419 11.34 -11.77 16.95
C ARG A 419 10.07 -12.58 16.97
N LYS A 420 10.08 -13.69 17.72
CA LYS A 420 8.95 -14.60 17.78
C LYS A 420 7.75 -13.97 18.50
N LEU A 421 7.99 -13.32 19.63
CA LEU A 421 6.94 -12.75 20.48
C LEU A 421 7.14 -11.25 20.64
N ILE A 422 6.31 -10.48 19.95
CA ILE A 422 6.20 -9.05 20.12
C ILE A 422 4.74 -8.63 20.02
N TYR A 423 4.30 -7.83 20.95
CA TYR A 423 2.95 -7.33 21.05
C TYR A 423 2.93 -5.83 21.22
N THR A 424 1.86 -5.21 20.79
CA THR A 424 1.54 -3.83 21.18
C THR A 424 0.85 -3.87 22.53
N PHE A 425 1.44 -3.17 23.52
CA PHE A 425 0.86 -3.07 24.84
C PHE A 425 -0.55 -2.42 24.77
N PRO A 426 -1.57 -2.95 25.47
CA PRO A 426 -1.56 -3.90 26.55
C PRO A 426 -1.73 -5.41 26.19
N ASN A 427 -1.59 -5.81 24.90
CA ASN A 427 -1.52 -7.24 24.60
C ASN A 427 -0.29 -7.88 25.26
N PRO A 428 -0.36 -9.13 25.72
CA PRO A 428 -1.49 -10.07 25.63
C PRO A 428 -2.45 -10.05 26.85
N TRP A 429 -2.34 -9.12 27.79
CA TRP A 429 -3.25 -9.05 28.96
C TRP A 429 -4.65 -8.57 28.58
N ILE A 430 -4.73 -7.54 27.75
CA ILE A 430 -5.98 -6.95 27.28
C ILE A 430 -5.92 -6.90 25.76
N ARG A 431 -6.87 -7.55 25.09
CA ARG A 431 -6.92 -7.60 23.64
C ARG A 431 -7.18 -6.21 23.04
N THR A 432 -6.22 -5.73 22.25
CA THR A 432 -6.35 -4.50 21.47
C THR A 432 -5.72 -4.70 20.09
N ASN A 433 -6.39 -4.28 19.03
CA ASN A 433 -5.90 -4.38 17.63
C ASN A 433 -5.37 -5.78 17.22
N PHE A 434 -5.86 -6.84 17.86
CA PHE A 434 -5.49 -8.22 17.59
C PHE A 434 -6.63 -8.87 16.77
N LEU A 435 -6.34 -9.19 15.52
CA LEU A 435 -7.34 -9.63 14.53
C LEU A 435 -7.74 -11.10 14.71
N GLY A 436 -6.84 -11.94 15.23
CA GLY A 436 -7.06 -13.37 15.42
C GLY A 436 -7.96 -13.71 16.62
N ASP A 437 -8.20 -15.00 16.80
CA ASP A 437 -8.90 -15.51 17.96
C ASP A 437 -8.15 -15.15 19.26
N PRO A 438 -8.82 -14.64 20.30
CA PRO A 438 -8.19 -14.32 21.60
C PRO A 438 -7.44 -15.49 22.23
N SER A 439 -7.87 -16.73 21.98
CA SER A 439 -7.18 -17.94 22.49
C SER A 439 -5.79 -18.15 21.90
N LEU A 440 -5.45 -17.44 20.82
CA LEU A 440 -4.12 -17.46 20.19
C LEU A 440 -3.15 -16.48 20.84
N LEU A 441 -3.61 -15.61 21.74
CA LEU A 441 -2.72 -14.80 22.56
C LEU A 441 -1.90 -15.70 23.47
N GLU A 442 -0.61 -15.51 23.46
CA GLU A 442 0.29 -16.24 24.37
C GLU A 442 0.03 -15.82 25.82
N SER A 443 0.36 -16.73 26.76
CA SER A 443 0.26 -16.37 28.17
C SER A 443 1.05 -15.11 28.49
N PRO A 444 0.48 -14.14 29.20
CA PRO A 444 1.20 -12.97 29.68
C PRO A 444 2.50 -13.30 30.42
N SER A 445 2.57 -14.50 31.06
CA SER A 445 3.78 -14.97 31.74
C SER A 445 5.00 -15.15 30.83
N LYS A 446 4.83 -15.23 29.52
CA LYS A 446 5.93 -15.32 28.54
C LYS A 446 6.58 -13.97 28.24
N ILE A 447 5.90 -12.85 28.51
CA ILE A 447 6.44 -11.53 28.20
C ILE A 447 7.52 -11.16 29.20
N THR A 448 8.72 -10.91 28.72
CA THR A 448 9.89 -10.61 29.55
C THR A 448 10.14 -9.11 29.71
N TRP A 449 9.73 -8.31 28.75
CA TRP A 449 9.94 -6.87 28.75
C TRP A 449 8.70 -6.06 28.39
N LEU A 450 8.53 -4.91 29.06
CA LEU A 450 7.62 -3.85 28.65
C LEU A 450 8.43 -2.60 28.25
N VAL A 451 7.97 -1.89 27.19
CA VAL A 451 8.55 -0.60 26.75
C VAL A 451 7.43 0.41 26.60
N ILE A 452 7.37 1.34 27.54
CA ILE A 452 6.24 2.26 27.68
C ILE A 452 6.73 3.70 27.75
N PRO A 453 6.32 4.57 26.83
CA PRO A 453 6.58 6.01 26.95
C PRO A 453 5.62 6.65 27.96
N ASP A 454 6.10 7.66 28.67
CA ASP A 454 5.34 8.38 29.67
C ASP A 454 4.09 9.04 29.07
N ASN A 455 2.99 9.00 29.81
CA ASN A 455 1.74 9.69 29.49
C ASN A 455 1.10 9.33 28.12
N THR A 456 1.35 8.14 27.60
CA THR A 456 0.79 7.69 26.30
C THR A 456 -0.31 6.63 26.43
N LEU A 457 -0.46 6.03 27.59
CA LEU A 457 -1.43 4.96 27.83
C LEU A 457 -2.83 5.53 28.10
N GLY A 458 -3.84 4.89 27.53
CA GLY A 458 -5.22 5.09 27.97
C GLY A 458 -5.45 4.47 29.34
N GLU A 459 -6.52 4.89 30.03
CA GLU A 459 -6.84 4.56 31.42
C GLU A 459 -6.69 3.05 31.71
N GLN A 460 -7.34 2.20 30.95
CA GLN A 460 -7.31 0.73 31.15
C GLN A 460 -5.89 0.13 31.05
N ALA A 461 -5.08 0.64 30.13
CA ALA A 461 -3.70 0.17 29.96
C ALA A 461 -2.78 0.72 31.07
N ALA A 462 -3.04 1.93 31.55
CA ALA A 462 -2.31 2.52 32.67
C ALA A 462 -2.60 1.76 33.97
N ASP A 463 -3.87 1.47 34.28
CA ASP A 463 -4.26 0.67 35.44
C ASP A 463 -3.62 -0.72 35.43
N LEU A 464 -3.57 -1.35 34.24
CA LEU A 464 -2.87 -2.62 34.08
C LEU A 464 -1.39 -2.49 34.42
N LEU A 465 -0.69 -1.51 33.87
CA LEU A 465 0.73 -1.29 34.12
C LEU A 465 1.00 -1.06 35.63
N GLU A 466 0.19 -0.21 36.27
CA GLU A 466 0.29 0.04 37.71
C GLU A 466 0.11 -1.27 38.53
N SER A 467 -0.88 -2.08 38.18
CA SER A 467 -1.10 -3.38 38.82
C SER A 467 0.09 -4.33 38.65
N LEU A 468 0.66 -4.42 37.44
CA LEU A 468 1.81 -5.29 37.14
C LEU A 468 3.06 -4.89 37.94
N VAL A 469 3.25 -3.60 38.14
CA VAL A 469 4.36 -3.06 38.93
C VAL A 469 4.08 -3.23 40.45
N ALA A 470 2.88 -2.90 40.91
CA ALA A 470 2.49 -3.01 42.32
C ALA A 470 2.54 -4.45 42.86
N THR A 471 2.19 -5.42 42.03
CA THR A 471 2.30 -6.85 42.40
C THR A 471 3.75 -7.38 42.37
N GLY A 472 4.69 -6.58 41.89
CA GLY A 472 6.09 -6.97 41.71
C GLY A 472 6.28 -8.02 40.62
N GLU A 473 5.34 -8.14 39.68
CA GLU A 473 5.50 -9.00 38.50
C GLU A 473 6.53 -8.41 37.56
N TYR A 474 6.49 -7.09 37.39
CA TYR A 474 7.48 -6.32 36.64
C TYR A 474 8.18 -5.31 37.53
N GLY A 475 9.47 -5.10 37.29
CA GLY A 475 10.31 -4.15 38.02
C GLY A 475 11.60 -3.89 37.23
N ASP A 476 12.70 -3.64 37.95
CA ASP A 476 13.96 -3.23 37.30
C ASP A 476 13.72 -2.10 36.26
N ALA A 477 12.89 -1.12 36.69
CA ALA A 477 12.49 -0.03 35.84
C ALA A 477 13.64 0.89 35.53
N GLN A 478 13.86 1.19 34.26
CA GLN A 478 14.80 2.19 33.81
C GLN A 478 14.10 3.17 32.90
N THR A 479 14.16 4.44 33.24
CA THR A 479 13.59 5.52 32.43
C THR A 479 14.72 6.35 31.81
N VAL A 480 14.68 6.50 30.51
CA VAL A 480 15.56 7.38 29.74
C VAL A 480 14.66 8.26 28.86
N GLU A 481 14.75 9.57 29.02
CA GLU A 481 14.02 10.57 28.26
C GLU A 481 12.52 10.24 28.07
N GLY A 482 11.85 9.84 29.16
CA GLY A 482 10.42 9.55 29.16
C GLY A 482 10.04 8.19 28.55
N ILE A 483 11.00 7.33 28.24
CA ILE A 483 10.76 5.94 27.85
C ILE A 483 11.17 5.03 28.99
N THR A 484 10.21 4.28 29.55
CA THR A 484 10.47 3.37 30.65
C THR A 484 10.44 1.92 30.15
N THR A 485 11.50 1.19 30.46
CA THR A 485 11.56 -0.26 30.28
C THR A 485 11.34 -0.97 31.60
N TYR A 486 10.55 -2.02 31.62
CA TYR A 486 10.33 -2.87 32.80
C TYR A 486 10.70 -4.31 32.45
N ARG A 487 11.42 -4.99 33.34
CA ARG A 487 11.76 -6.40 33.22
C ARG A 487 10.86 -7.24 34.11
N ARG A 488 10.45 -8.40 33.62
CA ARG A 488 9.74 -9.37 34.44
C ARG A 488 10.62 -9.90 35.57
N LEU A 489 10.13 -9.87 36.80
CA LEU A 489 10.86 -10.32 37.99
C LEU A 489 10.37 -11.70 38.50
N LYS A 490 9.12 -12.04 38.21
CA LYS A 490 8.51 -13.32 38.64
C LYS A 490 8.27 -14.20 37.42
N PRO A 491 8.56 -15.51 37.48
CA PRO A 491 8.32 -16.45 36.41
C PRO A 491 6.84 -16.63 36.04
#